data_a3f02417d192f985f9a8fc2320339e4e
#
_entry.id   a3f02417d192f985f9a8fc2320339e4e
#
_cell.length_a   1.000
_cell.length_b   1.000
_cell.length_c   1.000
_cell.angle_alpha   90.00
_cell.angle_beta   90.00
_cell.angle_gamma   90.00
#
_symmetry.space_group_name_H-M   'P 1'
#
loop_
_entity.id
_entity.type
_entity.pdbx_description
1 polymer ?
#
loop_
_entity_poly.entity_id
_entity_poly.type
_entity_poly.pdbx_seq_one_letter_code
_entity_poly.pdbx_strand_id
1 'polypeptide(L)'
;MLSLSLLFVLLGSVAMGQTKKEKEIKEAQEAEKKAKQEQIEFQRQQMKEQQLKTIELERMYTEQAREASRASSSARVYSRSSGFDEPSYFIYSGSQENQSQLTIRNSFDGETDSAEGEFDVNESTTHIRCTINGKARSGKISVKVLYPGGKVFKDLSITSSAEISFTQSMSIQEEEKSKYVGAWKYKVTADKAEGSYTLSFMTH
;
A
#
# COMPACT_ATOMS: atom_id res chain seq x y z
N MET A 1 8.84 88.27 -13.55
CA MET A 1 8.44 87.07 -14.32
C MET A 1 9.52 85.99 -14.37
N LEU A 2 10.22 85.71 -13.26
CA LEU A 2 11.35 84.74 -13.21
C LEU A 2 11.10 83.58 -12.23
N SER A 3 9.95 83.59 -11.57
CA SER A 3 9.62 82.55 -10.54
C SER A 3 8.84 81.32 -11.03
N LEU A 4 8.24 81.41 -12.22
CA LEU A 4 7.34 80.32 -12.70
C LEU A 4 8.09 79.25 -13.48
N SER A 5 9.25 79.52 -14.07
CA SER A 5 10.04 78.57 -14.84
C SER A 5 10.81 77.55 -13.99
N LEU A 6 11.20 77.96 -12.77
CA LEU A 6 12.02 77.12 -11.88
C LEU A 6 11.16 76.01 -11.24
N LEU A 7 9.88 76.24 -11.05
CA LEU A 7 8.98 75.29 -10.43
C LEU A 7 8.63 74.10 -11.38
N PHE A 8 8.59 74.30 -12.70
CA PHE A 8 8.28 73.31 -13.70
C PHE A 8 9.43 72.29 -13.92
N VAL A 9 10.69 72.76 -13.76
CA VAL A 9 11.86 71.86 -13.89
C VAL A 9 11.97 70.89 -12.70
N LEU A 10 11.62 71.31 -11.49
CA LEU A 10 11.65 70.47 -10.30
C LEU A 10 10.54 69.41 -10.32
N LEU A 11 9.38 69.73 -10.84
CA LEU A 11 8.25 68.73 -11.00
C LEU A 11 8.56 67.68 -12.08
N GLY A 12 9.25 68.04 -13.16
CA GLY A 12 9.65 67.09 -14.21
C GLY A 12 10.68 66.09 -13.75
N SER A 13 11.61 66.44 -12.88
CA SER A 13 12.65 65.54 -12.37
C SER A 13 12.11 64.51 -11.37
N VAL A 14 11.10 64.85 -10.58
CA VAL A 14 10.44 63.91 -9.64
C VAL A 14 9.60 62.91 -10.40
N ALA A 15 8.89 63.29 -11.46
CA ALA A 15 8.10 62.37 -12.27
C ALA A 15 8.96 61.34 -13.02
N MET A 16 10.14 61.69 -13.52
CA MET A 16 11.07 60.74 -14.16
C MET A 16 11.69 59.76 -13.17
N GLY A 17 11.91 60.12 -11.93
CA GLY A 17 12.42 59.23 -10.90
C GLY A 17 11.41 58.20 -10.43
N GLN A 18 10.11 58.54 -10.42
CA GLN A 18 9.03 57.62 -10.04
C GLN A 18 8.78 56.57 -11.11
N THR A 19 8.77 56.89 -12.37
CA THR A 19 8.60 55.93 -13.47
C THR A 19 9.75 54.93 -13.57
N LYS A 20 10.97 55.33 -13.24
CA LYS A 20 12.12 54.42 -13.24
C LYS A 20 12.06 53.42 -12.08
N LYS A 21 11.68 53.86 -10.90
CA LYS A 21 11.47 52.98 -9.74
C LYS A 21 10.29 52.02 -9.94
N GLU A 22 9.19 52.43 -10.52
CA GLU A 22 8.08 51.57 -10.85
C GLU A 22 8.45 50.46 -11.87
N LYS A 23 9.30 50.80 -12.83
CA LYS A 23 9.79 49.85 -13.82
C LYS A 23 10.72 48.80 -13.19
N GLU A 24 11.63 49.21 -12.34
CA GLU A 24 12.51 48.32 -11.58
C GLU A 24 11.72 47.38 -10.64
N ILE A 25 10.66 47.89 -9.98
CA ILE A 25 9.77 47.05 -9.13
C ILE A 25 9.00 46.02 -9.96
N LYS A 26 8.49 46.37 -11.14
CA LYS A 26 7.80 45.45 -12.03
C LYS A 26 8.74 44.37 -12.57
N GLU A 27 9.93 44.74 -13.00
CA GLU A 27 10.93 43.77 -13.46
C GLU A 27 11.38 42.80 -12.33
N ALA A 28 11.53 43.27 -11.10
CA ALA A 28 11.83 42.45 -9.94
C ALA A 28 10.67 41.49 -9.62
N GLN A 29 9.42 41.96 -9.70
CA GLN A 29 8.22 41.11 -9.49
C GLN A 29 8.04 40.04 -10.58
N GLU A 30 8.33 40.37 -11.85
CA GLU A 30 8.32 39.40 -12.94
C GLU A 30 9.42 38.34 -12.80
N ALA A 31 10.62 38.75 -12.40
CA ALA A 31 11.73 37.84 -12.13
C ALA A 31 11.40 36.88 -10.97
N GLU A 32 10.79 37.39 -9.90
CA GLU A 32 10.36 36.57 -8.77
C GLU A 32 9.25 35.57 -9.16
N LYS A 33 8.30 35.99 -9.99
CA LYS A 33 7.25 35.09 -10.51
C LYS A 33 7.83 33.99 -11.39
N LYS A 34 8.78 34.32 -12.27
CA LYS A 34 9.46 33.33 -13.10
C LYS A 34 10.25 32.33 -12.27
N ALA A 35 11.01 32.79 -11.28
CA ALA A 35 11.75 31.92 -10.37
C ALA A 35 10.83 30.97 -9.58
N LYS A 36 9.67 31.47 -9.12
CA LYS A 36 8.66 30.62 -8.46
C LYS A 36 8.04 29.58 -9.40
N GLN A 37 7.77 29.97 -10.64
CA GLN A 37 7.26 29.02 -11.65
C GLN A 37 8.27 27.93 -11.98
N GLU A 38 9.52 28.27 -12.19
CA GLU A 38 10.61 27.31 -12.42
C GLU A 38 10.77 26.34 -11.25
N GLN A 39 10.67 26.83 -10.03
CA GLN A 39 10.73 26.01 -8.82
C GLN A 39 9.55 25.04 -8.72
N ILE A 40 8.35 25.47 -9.07
CA ILE A 40 7.15 24.61 -9.11
C ILE A 40 7.26 23.57 -10.21
N GLU A 41 7.75 23.93 -11.39
CA GLU A 41 7.96 22.96 -12.49
C GLU A 41 9.02 21.93 -12.12
N PHE A 42 10.12 22.33 -11.49
CA PHE A 42 11.15 21.42 -11.02
C PHE A 42 10.60 20.44 -9.96
N GLN A 43 9.82 20.92 -9.01
CA GLN A 43 9.17 20.06 -8.03
C GLN A 43 8.17 19.08 -8.68
N ARG A 44 7.41 19.53 -9.68
CA ARG A 44 6.51 18.66 -10.45
C ARG A 44 7.26 17.58 -11.22
N GLN A 45 8.40 17.91 -11.79
CA GLN A 45 9.23 16.93 -12.49
C GLN A 45 9.80 15.91 -11.52
N GLN A 46 10.30 16.31 -10.37
CA GLN A 46 10.76 15.38 -9.34
C GLN A 46 9.66 14.45 -8.84
N MET A 47 8.46 14.97 -8.60
CA MET A 47 7.31 14.17 -8.20
C MET A 47 6.92 13.14 -9.28
N LYS A 48 6.90 13.55 -10.55
CA LYS A 48 6.63 12.63 -11.66
C LYS A 48 7.70 11.52 -11.76
N GLU A 49 8.95 11.86 -11.58
CA GLU A 49 10.05 10.88 -11.62
C GLU A 49 9.96 9.90 -10.45
N GLN A 50 9.60 10.36 -9.25
CA GLN A 50 9.36 9.48 -8.12
C GLN A 50 8.15 8.56 -8.35
N GLN A 51 7.05 9.09 -8.91
CA GLN A 51 5.89 8.27 -9.26
C GLN A 51 6.21 7.22 -10.31
N LEU A 52 7.00 7.56 -11.33
CA LEU A 52 7.44 6.60 -12.34
C LEU A 52 8.32 5.50 -11.73
N LYS A 53 9.25 5.84 -10.86
CA LYS A 53 10.08 4.86 -10.14
C LYS A 53 9.24 3.94 -9.25
N THR A 54 8.21 4.47 -8.58
CA THR A 54 7.30 3.67 -7.77
C THR A 54 6.50 2.69 -8.63
N ILE A 55 5.95 3.15 -9.76
CA ILE A 55 5.20 2.31 -10.70
C ILE A 55 6.10 1.22 -11.32
N GLU A 56 7.34 1.55 -11.63
CA GLU A 56 8.31 0.61 -12.21
C GLU A 56 8.73 -0.44 -11.16
N LEU A 57 8.91 -0.03 -9.91
CA LEU A 57 9.15 -0.93 -8.80
C LEU A 57 7.96 -1.89 -8.57
N GLU A 58 6.73 -1.38 -8.56
CA GLU A 58 5.52 -2.20 -8.47
C GLU A 58 5.39 -3.18 -9.63
N ARG A 59 5.72 -2.76 -10.85
CA ARG A 59 5.75 -3.66 -12.01
C ARG A 59 6.79 -4.76 -11.85
N MET A 60 8.01 -4.43 -11.43
CA MET A 60 9.06 -5.42 -11.17
C MET A 60 8.64 -6.41 -10.08
N TYR A 61 8.07 -5.93 -8.97
CA TYR A 61 7.57 -6.82 -7.91
C TYR A 61 6.41 -7.69 -8.38
N THR A 62 5.50 -7.13 -9.20
CA THR A 62 4.37 -7.89 -9.76
C THR A 62 4.84 -8.94 -10.76
N GLU A 63 5.86 -8.63 -11.56
CA GLU A 63 6.43 -9.54 -12.55
C GLU A 63 7.25 -10.64 -11.88
N GLN A 64 8.04 -10.30 -10.88
CA GLN A 64 8.77 -11.25 -10.03
C GLN A 64 7.84 -12.17 -9.26
N ALA A 65 6.72 -11.65 -8.74
CA ALA A 65 5.65 -12.45 -8.13
C ALA A 65 4.93 -13.36 -9.14
N ARG A 66 4.77 -12.91 -10.39
CA ARG A 66 4.21 -13.73 -11.48
C ARG A 66 5.19 -14.83 -11.93
N GLU A 67 6.47 -14.55 -12.01
CA GLU A 67 7.48 -15.56 -12.33
C GLU A 67 7.65 -16.57 -11.19
N ALA A 68 7.67 -16.12 -9.95
CA ALA A 68 7.66 -17.00 -8.79
C ALA A 68 6.40 -17.89 -8.73
N SER A 69 5.22 -17.35 -9.08
CA SER A 69 3.97 -18.13 -9.16
C SER A 69 3.88 -19.06 -10.37
N ARG A 70 4.66 -18.82 -11.44
CA ARG A 70 4.83 -19.77 -12.55
C ARG A 70 5.76 -20.92 -12.21
N ALA A 71 6.74 -20.68 -11.35
CA ALA A 71 7.70 -21.68 -10.89
C ALA A 71 7.14 -22.57 -9.77
N SER A 72 6.09 -22.10 -9.05
CA SER A 72 5.39 -22.89 -8.03
C SER A 72 3.89 -22.85 -8.29
N SER A 73 3.35 -23.96 -8.73
CA SER A 73 1.95 -24.15 -9.13
C SER A 73 0.90 -23.99 -8.01
N SER A 74 1.25 -23.42 -6.86
CA SER A 74 0.43 -23.61 -5.65
C SER A 74 -0.01 -22.35 -4.90
N ALA A 75 0.37 -21.13 -5.31
CA ALA A 75 -0.14 -19.94 -4.61
C ALA A 75 -0.45 -18.79 -5.56
N ARG A 76 -1.71 -18.41 -5.66
CA ARG A 76 -2.16 -17.17 -6.29
C ARG A 76 -2.65 -16.24 -5.21
N VAL A 77 -1.98 -15.11 -5.06
CA VAL A 77 -2.39 -14.08 -4.12
C VAL A 77 -2.98 -12.92 -4.90
N TYR A 78 -4.25 -12.65 -4.68
CA TYR A 78 -4.91 -11.43 -5.13
C TYR A 78 -5.18 -10.57 -3.89
N SER A 79 -4.38 -9.53 -3.72
CA SER A 79 -4.66 -8.50 -2.72
C SER A 79 -5.40 -7.35 -3.39
N ARG A 80 -6.57 -7.03 -2.89
CA ARG A 80 -7.29 -5.81 -3.23
C ARG A 80 -7.39 -4.98 -1.96
N SER A 81 -6.41 -4.13 -1.77
CA SER A 81 -6.46 -3.09 -0.75
C SER A 81 -7.17 -1.87 -1.34
N SER A 82 -8.24 -1.44 -0.73
CA SER A 82 -8.93 -0.20 -1.07
C SER A 82 -8.63 0.84 -0.02
N GLY A 83 -7.45 1.45 -0.06
CA GLY A 83 -7.15 2.62 0.78
C GLY A 83 -5.72 2.67 1.28
N PHE A 84 -5.01 3.60 0.78
CA PHE A 84 -3.82 4.33 1.23
C PHE A 84 -2.80 3.66 2.18
N ASP A 85 -1.55 3.67 1.66
CA ASP A 85 -0.26 3.63 2.31
C ASP A 85 0.16 2.37 3.07
N GLU A 86 1.04 1.69 2.42
CA GLU A 86 1.91 0.56 2.67
C GLU A 86 1.34 -0.82 2.33
N PRO A 87 2.01 -1.53 1.40
CA PRO A 87 1.57 -2.84 0.96
C PRO A 87 1.70 -3.85 2.09
N SER A 88 0.64 -4.60 2.31
CA SER A 88 0.68 -5.84 3.07
C SER A 88 1.80 -6.72 2.52
N TYR A 89 2.87 -6.90 3.28
CA TYR A 89 4.02 -7.67 2.84
C TYR A 89 3.68 -9.14 2.73
N PHE A 90 3.68 -9.66 1.51
CA PHE A 90 3.60 -11.07 1.23
C PHE A 90 5.00 -11.65 1.21
N ILE A 91 5.31 -12.53 2.13
CA ILE A 91 6.54 -13.31 2.07
C ILE A 91 6.17 -14.67 1.53
N TYR A 92 6.51 -14.89 0.28
CA TYR A 92 6.55 -16.20 -0.32
C TYR A 92 7.94 -16.80 -0.05
N SER A 93 8.00 -17.93 0.60
CA SER A 93 9.23 -18.71 0.70
C SER A 93 9.07 -19.99 -0.12
N GLY A 94 9.92 -20.15 -1.10
CA GLY A 94 9.87 -21.13 -2.13
C GLY A 94 10.04 -22.58 -1.72
N SER A 95 9.80 -23.37 -2.69
CA SER A 95 9.54 -24.78 -2.80
C SER A 95 10.76 -25.69 -2.59
N GLN A 96 10.61 -26.63 -1.70
CA GLN A 96 11.00 -28.02 -2.01
C GLN A 96 9.81 -28.67 -2.72
N GLU A 97 10.05 -29.69 -3.53
CA GLU A 97 9.14 -30.24 -4.56
C GLU A 97 7.68 -30.56 -4.12
N ASN A 98 7.29 -30.41 -2.86
CA ASN A 98 5.92 -30.61 -2.37
C ASN A 98 5.54 -29.68 -1.23
N GLN A 99 6.25 -28.58 -1.01
CA GLN A 99 5.96 -27.65 0.07
C GLN A 99 5.61 -26.27 -0.47
N SER A 100 4.49 -25.72 -0.01
CA SER A 100 4.09 -24.35 -0.29
C SER A 100 3.81 -23.62 1.00
N GLN A 101 4.24 -22.39 1.09
CA GLN A 101 3.96 -21.53 2.23
C GLN A 101 3.48 -20.16 1.77
N LEU A 102 2.39 -19.72 2.35
CA LEU A 102 1.89 -18.35 2.27
C LEU A 102 1.92 -17.74 3.68
N THR A 103 2.54 -16.60 3.84
CA THR A 103 2.48 -15.83 5.09
C THR A 103 2.10 -14.40 4.78
N ILE A 104 1.05 -13.93 5.43
CA ILE A 104 0.50 -12.58 5.30
C ILE A 104 0.64 -11.91 6.65
N ARG A 105 1.20 -10.71 6.66
CA ARG A 105 1.30 -9.87 7.85
C ARG A 105 0.80 -8.48 7.51
N ASN A 106 0.01 -7.92 8.40
CA ASN A 106 -0.40 -6.52 8.30
C ASN A 106 -0.53 -5.90 9.69
N SER A 107 -0.39 -4.59 9.75
CA SER A 107 -0.65 -3.78 10.93
C SER A 107 -1.59 -2.64 10.56
N PHE A 108 -2.47 -2.27 11.49
CA PHE A 108 -3.46 -1.22 11.36
C PHE A 108 -3.21 -0.17 12.44
N ASP A 109 -3.39 1.09 12.09
CA ASP A 109 -3.20 2.25 12.98
C ASP A 109 -4.52 3.05 13.12
N GLY A 110 -5.57 2.38 13.57
CA GLY A 110 -6.88 2.98 13.83
C GLY A 110 -7.81 3.08 12.62
N GLU A 111 -7.44 2.51 11.49
CA GLU A 111 -8.21 2.53 10.25
C GLU A 111 -9.25 1.41 10.15
N THR A 112 -10.15 1.57 9.19
CA THR A 112 -11.06 0.52 8.71
C THR A 112 -10.58 0.09 7.34
N ASP A 113 -10.17 -1.18 7.21
CA ASP A 113 -9.62 -1.76 5.99
C ASP A 113 -10.06 -3.21 5.82
N SER A 114 -9.88 -3.76 4.61
CA SER A 114 -10.13 -5.16 4.32
C SER A 114 -9.14 -5.72 3.31
N ALA A 115 -8.65 -6.92 3.58
CA ALA A 115 -7.80 -7.69 2.68
C ALA A 115 -8.42 -9.07 2.44
N GLU A 116 -8.35 -9.55 1.20
CA GLU A 116 -8.82 -10.89 0.84
C GLU A 116 -7.86 -11.52 -0.17
N GLY A 117 -7.84 -12.84 -0.20
CA GLY A 117 -7.01 -13.57 -1.15
C GLY A 117 -7.26 -15.07 -1.10
N GLU A 118 -6.47 -15.79 -1.88
CA GLU A 118 -6.61 -17.21 -2.08
C GLU A 118 -5.28 -17.93 -1.90
N PHE A 119 -5.33 -19.19 -1.45
CA PHE A 119 -4.20 -20.10 -1.34
C PHE A 119 -4.60 -21.45 -1.92
N ASP A 120 -3.87 -21.88 -2.95
CA ASP A 120 -4.17 -23.15 -3.63
C ASP A 120 -3.47 -24.33 -2.95
N VAL A 121 -4.24 -25.37 -2.67
CA VAL A 121 -3.77 -26.65 -2.15
C VAL A 121 -3.84 -27.68 -3.27
N ASN A 122 -2.69 -28.27 -3.59
CA ASN A 122 -2.55 -29.25 -4.66
C ASN A 122 -3.05 -30.66 -4.25
N GLU A 123 -3.35 -31.49 -5.26
CA GLU A 123 -3.76 -32.88 -5.04
C GLU A 123 -2.68 -33.76 -4.38
N SER A 124 -1.39 -33.40 -4.56
CA SER A 124 -0.26 -34.11 -3.93
C SER A 124 -0.06 -33.73 -2.46
N THR A 125 -0.77 -32.74 -1.95
CA THR A 125 -0.67 -32.28 -0.56
C THR A 125 -1.20 -33.32 0.39
N THR A 126 -0.42 -33.68 1.38
CA THR A 126 -0.80 -34.64 2.44
C THR A 126 -1.06 -33.96 3.79
N HIS A 127 -0.52 -32.75 3.98
CA HIS A 127 -0.67 -32.01 5.22
C HIS A 127 -0.88 -30.52 4.97
N ILE A 128 -1.75 -29.91 5.75
CA ILE A 128 -1.98 -28.46 5.78
C ILE A 128 -1.79 -28.00 7.22
N ARG A 129 -1.08 -26.89 7.39
CA ARG A 129 -1.05 -26.15 8.64
C ARG A 129 -1.50 -24.72 8.41
N CYS A 130 -2.52 -24.31 9.16
CA CYS A 130 -3.00 -22.93 9.19
C CYS A 130 -2.67 -22.33 10.57
N THR A 131 -2.00 -21.17 10.56
CA THR A 131 -1.67 -20.43 11.78
C THR A 131 -2.21 -19.00 11.65
N ILE A 132 -2.91 -18.53 12.68
CA ILE A 132 -3.43 -17.17 12.76
C ILE A 132 -3.01 -16.60 14.13
N ASN A 133 -2.20 -15.57 14.10
CA ASN A 133 -1.80 -14.82 15.29
C ASN A 133 -2.24 -13.37 15.13
N GLY A 134 -2.66 -12.74 16.21
CA GLY A 134 -3.02 -11.34 16.13
C GLY A 134 -3.30 -10.72 17.49
N LYS A 135 -3.10 -9.41 17.52
CA LYS A 135 -3.39 -8.56 18.68
C LYS A 135 -3.99 -7.24 18.22
N ALA A 136 -4.89 -6.70 18.99
CA ALA A 136 -5.43 -5.37 18.80
C ALA A 136 -5.32 -4.58 20.13
N ARG A 137 -4.97 -3.29 20.01
CA ARG A 137 -5.01 -2.35 21.14
C ARG A 137 -6.37 -1.67 21.22
N SER A 138 -6.97 -1.41 20.06
CA SER A 138 -8.30 -0.84 19.92
C SER A 138 -9.01 -1.40 18.70
N GLY A 139 -10.32 -1.21 18.59
CA GLY A 139 -11.13 -1.71 17.50
C GLY A 139 -11.21 -3.23 17.42
N LYS A 140 -11.40 -3.73 16.20
CA LYS A 140 -11.61 -5.17 15.94
C LYS A 140 -10.94 -5.59 14.64
N ILE A 141 -10.18 -6.68 14.66
CA ILE A 141 -9.69 -7.37 13.46
C ILE A 141 -10.44 -8.70 13.36
N SER A 142 -11.11 -8.95 12.24
CA SER A 142 -11.80 -10.22 11.96
C SER A 142 -11.05 -10.97 10.88
N VAL A 143 -10.71 -12.23 11.14
CA VAL A 143 -10.03 -13.12 10.19
C VAL A 143 -10.94 -14.30 9.89
N LYS A 144 -11.39 -14.41 8.65
CA LYS A 144 -12.20 -15.50 8.15
C LYS A 144 -11.43 -16.31 7.11
N VAL A 145 -11.41 -17.63 7.27
CA VAL A 145 -10.80 -18.56 6.35
C VAL A 145 -11.87 -19.55 5.88
N LEU A 146 -11.88 -19.82 4.59
CA LEU A 146 -12.85 -20.69 3.93
C LEU A 146 -12.13 -21.86 3.25
N TYR A 147 -12.74 -23.04 3.31
CA TYR A 147 -12.37 -24.19 2.48
C TYR A 147 -12.59 -23.90 0.98
N PRO A 148 -12.00 -24.68 0.07
CA PRO A 148 -12.25 -24.58 -1.37
C PRO A 148 -13.74 -24.59 -1.74
N GLY A 149 -14.55 -25.37 -1.03
CA GLY A 149 -16.01 -25.42 -1.21
C GLY A 149 -16.78 -24.23 -0.62
N GLY A 150 -16.10 -23.18 -0.13
CA GLY A 150 -16.73 -21.96 0.42
C GLY A 150 -17.26 -22.10 1.86
N LYS A 151 -17.19 -23.30 2.47
CA LYS A 151 -17.55 -23.47 3.88
C LYS A 151 -16.52 -22.78 4.78
N VAL A 152 -16.97 -22.24 5.91
CA VAL A 152 -16.09 -21.60 6.90
C VAL A 152 -15.21 -22.67 7.55
N PHE A 153 -13.89 -22.50 7.39
CA PHE A 153 -12.89 -23.26 8.15
C PHE A 153 -12.68 -22.63 9.52
N LYS A 154 -12.46 -21.31 9.56
CA LYS A 154 -12.24 -20.56 10.79
C LYS A 154 -12.76 -19.14 10.66
N ASP A 155 -13.32 -18.64 11.75
CA ASP A 155 -13.76 -17.25 11.90
C ASP A 155 -13.29 -16.78 13.28
N LEU A 156 -12.39 -15.79 13.32
CA LEU A 156 -11.77 -15.28 14.53
C LEU A 156 -11.97 -13.76 14.63
N SER A 157 -12.21 -13.28 15.84
CA SER A 157 -12.28 -11.86 16.15
C SER A 157 -11.20 -11.50 17.17
N ILE A 158 -10.31 -10.62 16.80
CA ILE A 158 -9.21 -10.11 17.61
C ILE A 158 -9.62 -8.74 18.11
N THR A 159 -9.67 -8.56 19.43
CA THR A 159 -10.05 -7.32 20.08
C THR A 159 -9.02 -6.97 21.14
N SER A 160 -9.13 -5.79 21.74
CA SER A 160 -8.23 -5.36 22.82
C SER A 160 -8.29 -6.23 24.08
N SER A 161 -9.30 -7.10 24.18
CA SER A 161 -9.48 -7.97 25.35
C SER A 161 -8.59 -9.21 25.36
N ALA A 162 -8.11 -9.65 24.18
CA ALA A 162 -7.31 -10.88 24.08
C ALA A 162 -6.42 -10.89 22.83
N GLU A 163 -5.19 -11.31 23.01
CA GLU A 163 -4.32 -11.75 21.91
C GLU A 163 -4.74 -13.14 21.46
N ILE A 164 -4.79 -13.37 20.16
CA ILE A 164 -5.15 -14.66 19.57
C ILE A 164 -3.92 -15.33 18.99
N SER A 165 -3.75 -16.60 19.36
CA SER A 165 -2.83 -17.53 18.72
C SER A 165 -3.59 -18.82 18.41
N PHE A 166 -3.84 -19.07 17.12
CA PHE A 166 -4.52 -20.24 16.63
C PHE A 166 -3.60 -20.98 15.68
N THR A 167 -3.44 -22.28 15.88
CA THR A 167 -2.75 -23.17 14.95
C THR A 167 -3.53 -24.47 14.80
N GLN A 168 -3.78 -24.86 13.56
CA GLN A 168 -4.40 -26.13 13.24
C GLN A 168 -3.61 -26.81 12.13
N SER A 169 -3.21 -28.06 12.40
CA SER A 169 -2.60 -28.95 11.42
C SER A 169 -3.61 -30.04 11.04
N MET A 170 -3.66 -30.38 9.76
CA MET A 170 -4.58 -31.37 9.21
C MET A 170 -3.79 -32.30 8.30
N SER A 171 -3.99 -33.60 8.47
CA SER A 171 -3.55 -34.64 7.51
C SER A 171 -4.68 -34.87 6.54
N ILE A 172 -4.39 -34.90 5.25
CA ILE A 172 -5.37 -35.10 4.18
C ILE A 172 -5.36 -36.57 3.81
N GLN A 173 -6.48 -37.25 4.09
CA GLN A 173 -6.71 -38.63 3.61
C GLN A 173 -7.29 -38.56 2.19
N GLU A 174 -7.15 -39.64 1.42
CA GLU A 174 -7.59 -39.70 0.03
C GLU A 174 -9.10 -39.36 -0.12
N GLU A 175 -9.91 -39.89 0.82
CA GLU A 175 -11.37 -39.68 0.85
C GLU A 175 -11.77 -38.25 1.19
N GLU A 176 -10.87 -37.47 1.82
CA GLU A 176 -11.11 -36.10 2.25
C GLU A 176 -10.54 -35.06 1.27
N LYS A 177 -9.82 -35.46 0.22
CA LYS A 177 -9.20 -34.56 -0.75
C LYS A 177 -10.18 -33.54 -1.32
N SER A 178 -11.39 -33.94 -1.64
CA SER A 178 -12.43 -33.06 -2.17
C SER A 178 -12.79 -31.91 -1.24
N LYS A 179 -12.50 -32.00 0.05
CA LYS A 179 -12.74 -30.97 1.04
C LYS A 179 -11.56 -29.99 1.15
N TYR A 180 -10.33 -30.45 0.96
CA TYR A 180 -9.13 -29.68 1.27
C TYR A 180 -8.37 -29.21 0.03
N VAL A 181 -8.45 -29.95 -1.07
CA VAL A 181 -7.75 -29.62 -2.33
C VAL A 181 -8.49 -28.52 -3.08
N GLY A 182 -7.74 -27.55 -3.60
CA GLY A 182 -8.24 -26.40 -4.33
C GLY A 182 -7.99 -25.07 -3.64
N ALA A 183 -8.69 -24.03 -4.08
CA ALA A 183 -8.48 -22.65 -3.63
C ALA A 183 -9.15 -22.38 -2.29
N TRP A 184 -8.36 -22.27 -1.24
CA TRP A 184 -8.76 -21.74 0.05
C TRP A 184 -8.84 -20.23 -0.02
N LYS A 185 -9.86 -19.66 0.60
CA LYS A 185 -10.04 -18.20 0.62
C LYS A 185 -9.85 -17.66 2.02
N TYR A 186 -9.30 -16.48 2.11
CA TYR A 186 -9.26 -15.74 3.37
C TYR A 186 -9.80 -14.33 3.17
N LYS A 187 -10.37 -13.80 4.24
CA LYS A 187 -10.78 -12.40 4.33
C LYS A 187 -10.41 -11.87 5.71
N VAL A 188 -9.72 -10.75 5.72
CA VAL A 188 -9.41 -10.01 6.94
C VAL A 188 -10.08 -8.66 6.86
N THR A 189 -10.75 -8.24 7.93
CA THR A 189 -11.37 -6.92 8.04
C THR A 189 -10.91 -6.28 9.34
N ALA A 190 -10.45 -5.04 9.26
CA ALA A 190 -10.17 -4.16 10.38
C ALA A 190 -11.32 -3.15 10.51
N ASP A 191 -11.81 -2.94 11.70
CA ASP A 191 -12.81 -1.92 12.03
C ASP A 191 -12.23 -1.03 13.12
N LYS A 192 -11.74 0.15 12.72
CA LYS A 192 -11.06 1.13 13.58
C LYS A 192 -10.00 0.46 14.45
N ALA A 193 -9.28 -0.49 13.85
CA ALA A 193 -8.36 -1.34 14.58
C ALA A 193 -6.97 -0.71 14.65
N GLU A 194 -6.42 -0.68 15.86
CA GLU A 194 -5.00 -0.49 16.12
C GLU A 194 -4.41 -1.82 16.54
N GLY A 195 -3.56 -2.42 15.70
CA GLY A 195 -3.03 -3.75 15.98
C GLY A 195 -2.40 -4.41 14.79
N SER A 196 -2.17 -5.72 14.88
CA SER A 196 -1.53 -6.48 13.80
C SER A 196 -2.05 -7.92 13.77
N TYR A 197 -1.92 -8.54 12.61
CA TYR A 197 -2.15 -9.97 12.44
C TYR A 197 -1.09 -10.63 11.58
N THR A 198 -0.97 -11.94 11.72
CA THR A 198 -0.23 -12.82 10.84
C THR A 198 -1.12 -14.01 10.52
N LEU A 199 -1.33 -14.27 9.23
CA LEU A 199 -1.98 -15.48 8.72
C LEU A 199 -0.95 -16.27 7.93
N SER A 200 -0.77 -17.55 8.25
CA SER A 200 0.16 -18.42 7.54
C SER A 200 -0.50 -19.73 7.17
N PHE A 201 -0.32 -20.14 5.93
CA PHE A 201 -0.62 -21.48 5.42
C PHE A 201 0.68 -22.16 5.03
N MET A 202 0.79 -23.44 5.34
CA MET A 202 1.90 -24.30 4.96
C MET A 202 1.32 -25.64 4.50
N THR A 203 1.82 -26.14 3.38
CA THR A 203 1.45 -27.47 2.83
C THR A 203 2.69 -28.33 2.69
N HIS A 204 2.51 -29.65 2.81
CA HIS A 204 3.52 -30.66 2.56
C HIS A 204 2.96 -31.78 1.70
#